data_ffa7d5f8d9142063a7d3b50596c7cb17
#
_entry.id   ffa7d5f8d9142063a7d3b50596c7cb17
#
_cell.length_a   1.000
_cell.length_b   1.000
_cell.length_c   1.000
_cell.angle_alpha   90.00
_cell.angle_beta   90.00
_cell.angle_gamma   90.00
#
_symmetry.space_group_name_H-M   'P 1'
#
loop_
_entity.id
_entity.type
_entity.pdbx_description
1 polymer ?
#
loop_
_entity_poly.entity_id
_entity_poly.type
_entity_poly.pdbx_seq_one_letter_code
_entity_poly.pdbx_strand_id
1 'polypeptide(L)'
;WIINPGLVINELLLGQRVPKIMLIEKDSSKNLQEKTKIPCPHCGTLHSGLKWSTRNNAFKNWFGLYCDNCGKTIPCLTNLTSLLLLGLTFPIWILFKDKWKNNWLQKQPDRYKNLDLENVPNPFEGYGWVRQGLFWGLFMYVFTTLMFPLIDGEGITLRKTLIGIPIWTIGGLVFGYTMKIINGKNKPKT
;
A
#
# COMPACT_ATOMS: atom_id res chain seq x y z
N TRP A 1 4.41 6.94 18.52
CA TRP A 1 4.70 8.06 17.61
C TRP A 1 5.96 7.75 16.85
N ILE A 2 5.95 8.08 15.56
CA ILE A 2 7.13 7.93 14.68
C ILE A 2 7.30 9.21 13.86
N ILE A 3 8.53 9.49 13.45
CA ILE A 3 8.86 10.54 12.47
C ILE A 3 9.44 9.82 11.27
N ASN A 4 8.65 9.68 10.21
CA ASN A 4 9.10 9.02 8.99
C ASN A 4 8.45 9.67 7.77
N PRO A 5 9.19 10.54 7.05
CA PRO A 5 8.68 11.19 5.84
C PRO A 5 8.27 10.21 4.73
N GLY A 6 8.97 9.07 4.61
CA GLY A 6 8.67 8.05 3.61
C GLY A 6 7.30 7.38 3.80
N LEU A 7 6.82 7.28 5.05
CA LEU A 7 5.49 6.75 5.35
C LEU A 7 4.35 7.72 5.05
N VAL A 8 4.62 9.00 4.85
CA VAL A 8 3.59 10.01 4.52
C VAL A 8 2.84 9.63 3.25
N ILE A 9 3.57 9.23 2.21
CA ILE A 9 2.99 8.79 0.94
C ILE A 9 2.09 7.58 1.17
N ASN A 10 2.56 6.60 1.94
CA ASN A 10 1.78 5.40 2.24
C ASN A 10 0.52 5.74 3.05
N GLU A 11 0.61 6.62 4.03
CA GLU A 11 -0.52 6.98 4.89
C GLU A 11 -1.52 7.91 4.21
N LEU A 12 -1.05 8.99 3.58
CA LEU A 12 -1.93 10.04 3.05
C LEU A 12 -2.38 9.76 1.62
N LEU A 13 -1.52 9.22 0.74
CA LEU A 13 -1.89 8.91 -0.63
C LEU A 13 -2.42 7.47 -0.76
N LEU A 14 -1.69 6.49 -0.26
CA LEU A 14 -2.08 5.08 -0.44
C LEU A 14 -3.05 4.57 0.62
N GLY A 15 -3.39 5.37 1.63
CA GLY A 15 -4.33 4.98 2.68
C GLY A 15 -3.91 3.70 3.41
N GLN A 16 -2.61 3.54 3.66
CA GLN A 16 -2.06 2.40 4.38
C GLN A 16 -1.71 2.82 5.81
N ARG A 17 -2.17 2.05 6.76
CA ARG A 17 -1.89 2.30 8.18
C ARG A 17 -1.11 1.14 8.79
N VAL A 18 -0.16 1.46 9.63
CA VAL A 18 0.65 0.49 10.37
C VAL A 18 0.03 0.32 11.75
N PRO A 19 -0.35 -0.91 12.17
CA PRO A 19 -0.90 -1.16 13.50
C PRO A 19 0.16 -0.89 14.58
N LYS A 20 -0.28 -0.48 15.78
CA LYS A 20 0.62 -0.24 16.91
C LYS A 20 1.26 -1.51 17.45
N ILE A 21 0.55 -2.62 17.39
CA ILE A 21 0.98 -3.91 17.91
C ILE A 21 0.87 -4.95 16.81
N MET A 22 1.96 -5.66 16.58
CA MET A 22 2.04 -6.81 15.70
C MET A 22 2.71 -7.96 16.44
N LEU A 23 2.08 -9.13 16.43
CA LEU A 23 2.63 -10.36 16.97
C LEU A 23 3.16 -11.18 15.81
N ILE A 24 4.36 -11.74 15.95
CA ILE A 24 4.98 -12.58 14.93
C ILE A 24 5.06 -14.00 15.45
N GLU A 25 4.42 -14.94 14.77
CA GLU A 25 4.51 -16.37 15.08
C GLU A 25 5.92 -16.89 14.76
N LYS A 26 6.45 -17.73 15.63
CA LYS A 26 7.80 -18.34 15.48
C LYS A 26 7.84 -19.50 14.48
N ASP A 27 6.95 -19.56 13.52
CA ASP A 27 6.92 -20.62 12.51
C ASP A 27 7.87 -20.26 11.35
N SER A 28 8.86 -21.13 11.07
CA SER A 28 9.84 -20.92 10.00
C SER A 28 9.31 -21.21 8.59
N SER A 29 8.22 -21.95 8.47
CA SER A 29 7.66 -22.38 7.18
C SER A 29 6.82 -21.30 6.46
N LYS A 30 6.31 -20.32 7.21
CA LYS A 30 5.39 -19.28 6.70
C LYS A 30 6.13 -17.99 6.33
N ASN A 31 5.58 -17.24 5.39
CA ASN A 31 6.06 -15.89 5.05
C ASN A 31 5.79 -14.89 6.20
N LEU A 32 6.59 -13.83 6.30
CA LEU A 32 6.47 -12.82 7.36
C LEU A 32 5.04 -12.25 7.46
N GLN A 33 4.37 -12.03 6.35
CA GLN A 33 2.99 -11.50 6.34
C GLN A 33 1.97 -12.50 6.91
N GLU A 34 2.18 -13.80 6.67
CA GLU A 34 1.32 -14.88 7.20
C GLU A 34 1.55 -15.10 8.71
N LYS A 35 2.80 -14.92 9.14
CA LYS A 35 3.19 -15.01 10.57
C LYS A 35 2.68 -13.83 11.38
N THR A 36 2.41 -12.70 10.72
CA THR A 36 2.00 -11.48 11.41
C THR A 36 0.54 -11.59 11.84
N LYS A 37 0.29 -11.46 13.15
CA LYS A 37 -1.03 -11.37 13.76
C LYS A 37 -1.21 -10.00 14.39
N ILE A 38 -2.38 -9.42 14.23
CA ILE A 38 -2.70 -8.09 14.73
C ILE A 38 -3.85 -8.24 15.73
N PRO A 39 -3.59 -8.03 17.04
CA PRO A 39 -4.63 -8.12 18.05
C PRO A 39 -5.55 -6.91 18.03
N CYS A 40 -6.85 -7.14 18.14
CA CYS A 40 -7.81 -6.08 18.39
C CYS A 40 -7.85 -5.78 19.89
N PRO A 41 -7.52 -4.55 20.35
CA PRO A 41 -7.51 -4.22 21.78
C PRO A 41 -8.91 -4.16 22.39
N HIS A 42 -9.96 -4.16 21.58
CA HIS A 42 -11.35 -4.05 22.07
C HIS A 42 -12.02 -5.39 22.33
N CYS A 43 -11.68 -6.42 21.54
CA CYS A 43 -12.32 -7.74 21.66
C CYS A 43 -11.32 -8.91 21.72
N GLY A 44 -10.02 -8.64 21.72
CA GLY A 44 -8.97 -9.67 21.80
C GLY A 44 -8.78 -10.51 20.54
N THR A 45 -9.61 -10.35 19.50
CA THR A 45 -9.52 -11.14 18.27
C THR A 45 -8.17 -10.91 17.57
N LEU A 46 -7.51 -12.00 17.20
CA LEU A 46 -6.26 -11.98 16.42
C LEU A 46 -6.58 -12.04 14.93
N HIS A 47 -6.20 -11.01 14.20
CA HIS A 47 -6.39 -10.92 12.76
C HIS A 47 -5.09 -11.25 12.02
N SER A 48 -5.19 -11.91 10.87
CA SER A 48 -4.04 -12.11 9.98
C SER A 48 -3.55 -10.77 9.40
N GLY A 49 -2.24 -10.55 9.38
CA GLY A 49 -1.62 -9.37 8.77
C GLY A 49 -1.91 -9.24 7.27
N LEU A 50 -2.17 -10.34 6.58
CA LEU A 50 -2.58 -10.38 5.18
C LEU A 50 -3.86 -9.57 4.91
N LYS A 51 -4.74 -9.47 5.89
CA LYS A 51 -6.00 -8.75 5.79
C LYS A 51 -5.82 -7.28 5.40
N TRP A 52 -4.73 -6.68 5.84
CA TRP A 52 -4.39 -5.27 5.59
C TRP A 52 -3.08 -5.10 4.81
N SER A 53 -2.62 -6.14 4.13
CA SER A 53 -1.46 -6.06 3.26
C SER A 53 -1.72 -5.16 2.05
N THR A 54 -0.65 -4.63 1.45
CA THR A 54 -0.71 -3.72 0.29
C THR A 54 -1.50 -4.31 -0.88
N ARG A 55 -1.45 -5.63 -1.06
CA ARG A 55 -2.16 -6.32 -2.14
C ARG A 55 -3.67 -6.11 -2.11
N ASN A 56 -4.25 -6.10 -0.90
CA ASN A 56 -5.71 -6.07 -0.73
C ASN A 56 -6.24 -4.69 -0.34
N ASN A 57 -5.38 -3.74 0.03
CA ASN A 57 -5.76 -2.61 0.86
C ASN A 57 -5.23 -1.24 0.43
N ALA A 58 -4.59 -1.12 -0.73
CA ALA A 58 -4.27 0.19 -1.26
C ALA A 58 -5.54 1.06 -1.38
N PHE A 59 -5.44 2.32 -0.96
CA PHE A 59 -6.52 3.32 -0.97
C PHE A 59 -7.74 3.00 -0.09
N LYS A 60 -7.60 2.13 0.91
CA LYS A 60 -8.78 1.65 1.67
C LYS A 60 -8.72 1.90 3.18
N ASN A 61 -7.56 2.17 3.77
CA ASN A 61 -7.39 2.23 5.24
C ASN A 61 -6.99 3.61 5.76
N TRP A 62 -7.42 4.70 5.13
CA TRP A 62 -7.07 6.07 5.56
C TRP A 62 -7.42 6.36 7.03
N PHE A 63 -8.56 5.85 7.51
CA PHE A 63 -9.04 6.11 8.87
C PHE A 63 -8.61 5.07 9.90
N GLY A 64 -7.86 4.05 9.50
CA GLY A 64 -7.37 3.00 10.39
C GLY A 64 -7.64 1.59 9.87
N LEU A 65 -7.39 0.59 10.72
CA LEU A 65 -7.69 -0.81 10.46
C LEU A 65 -9.03 -1.17 11.12
N TYR A 66 -9.89 -1.88 10.41
CA TYR A 66 -11.22 -2.25 10.90
C TYR A 66 -11.23 -3.67 11.46
N CYS A 67 -11.78 -3.85 12.65
CA CYS A 67 -12.04 -5.16 13.22
C CYS A 67 -13.43 -5.64 12.80
N ASP A 68 -13.52 -6.70 12.02
CA ASP A 68 -14.78 -7.29 11.56
C ASP A 68 -15.56 -8.03 12.64
N ASN A 69 -14.91 -8.38 13.75
CA ASN A 69 -15.59 -9.05 14.88
C ASN A 69 -16.36 -8.05 15.77
N CYS A 70 -15.77 -6.90 16.11
CA CYS A 70 -16.41 -5.94 17.02
C CYS A 70 -16.82 -4.62 16.37
N GLY A 71 -16.53 -4.42 15.07
CA GLY A 71 -16.88 -3.20 14.35
C GLY A 71 -16.05 -1.96 14.69
N LYS A 72 -15.04 -2.07 15.59
CA LYS A 72 -14.21 -0.95 16.02
C LYS A 72 -12.92 -0.85 15.22
N THR A 73 -12.33 0.34 15.21
CA THR A 73 -11.03 0.58 14.59
C THR A 73 -9.88 0.14 15.50
N ILE A 74 -8.91 -0.57 14.94
CA ILE A 74 -7.67 -0.97 15.61
C ILE A 74 -6.72 0.22 15.61
N PRO A 75 -6.09 0.58 16.73
CA PRO A 75 -5.15 1.68 16.84
C PRO A 75 -3.93 1.49 15.92
N CYS A 76 -3.60 2.53 15.16
CA CYS A 76 -2.44 2.57 14.28
C CYS A 76 -1.37 3.51 14.84
N LEU A 77 -0.16 3.36 14.35
CA LEU A 77 0.93 4.29 14.62
C LEU A 77 0.56 5.69 14.11
N THR A 78 0.92 6.70 14.87
CA THR A 78 0.77 8.10 14.47
C THR A 78 2.11 8.61 13.97
N ASN A 79 2.15 8.95 12.69
CA ASN A 79 3.31 9.57 12.07
C ASN A 79 3.20 11.09 12.20
N LEU A 80 4.14 11.70 12.90
CA LEU A 80 4.17 13.16 13.15
C LEU A 80 4.27 13.95 11.84
N THR A 81 5.01 13.45 10.86
CA THR A 81 5.15 14.10 9.55
C THR A 81 3.80 14.15 8.81
N SER A 82 3.04 13.04 8.83
CA SER A 82 1.69 13.01 8.26
C SER A 82 0.73 13.93 9.01
N LEU A 83 0.84 13.99 10.35
CA LEU A 83 0.02 14.88 11.17
C LEU A 83 0.30 16.35 10.87
N LEU A 84 1.56 16.71 10.64
CA LEU A 84 1.97 18.07 10.31
C LEU A 84 1.37 18.52 8.96
N LEU A 85 1.46 17.65 7.93
CA LEU A 85 0.83 17.93 6.63
C LEU A 85 -0.70 18.01 6.71
N LEU A 86 -1.32 17.14 7.48
CA LEU A 86 -2.76 17.22 7.75
C LEU A 86 -3.11 18.51 8.51
N GLY A 87 -2.27 18.97 9.42
CA GLY A 87 -2.43 20.24 10.13
C GLY A 87 -2.38 21.44 9.18
N LEU A 88 -1.43 21.45 8.25
CA LEU A 88 -1.32 22.53 7.24
C LEU A 88 -2.52 22.58 6.30
N THR A 89 -3.14 21.45 6.00
CA THR A 89 -4.32 21.34 5.13
C THR A 89 -5.64 21.28 5.90
N PHE A 90 -5.59 21.49 7.23
CA PHE A 90 -6.72 21.38 8.16
C PHE A 90 -8.01 22.07 7.68
N PRO A 91 -8.01 23.32 7.20
CA PRO A 91 -9.23 24.00 6.79
C PRO A 91 -9.99 23.30 5.68
N ILE A 92 -9.28 22.56 4.82
CA ILE A 92 -9.86 21.92 3.63
C ILE A 92 -10.64 20.64 4.02
N TRP A 93 -10.02 19.76 4.82
CA TRP A 93 -10.58 18.44 5.05
C TRP A 93 -11.44 18.32 6.32
N ILE A 94 -11.34 19.26 7.24
CA ILE A 94 -12.10 19.21 8.50
C ILE A 94 -13.62 19.18 8.28
N LEU A 95 -14.09 19.92 7.26
CA LEU A 95 -15.51 20.01 6.91
C LEU A 95 -16.09 18.66 6.43
N PHE A 96 -15.25 17.80 5.86
CA PHE A 96 -15.67 16.54 5.24
C PHE A 96 -15.24 15.31 6.04
N LYS A 97 -14.39 15.47 7.05
CA LYS A 97 -13.77 14.37 7.82
C LYS A 97 -14.79 13.39 8.36
N ASP A 98 -15.82 13.87 9.04
CA ASP A 98 -16.78 13.00 9.72
C ASP A 98 -17.66 12.27 8.71
N LYS A 99 -18.09 12.95 7.64
CA LYS A 99 -18.83 12.33 6.53
C LYS A 99 -18.00 11.23 5.86
N TRP A 100 -16.74 11.48 5.57
CA TRP A 100 -15.85 10.52 4.94
C TRP A 100 -15.54 9.33 5.85
N LYS A 101 -15.31 9.58 7.13
CA LYS A 101 -15.08 8.53 8.13
C LYS A 101 -16.30 7.63 8.30
N ASN A 102 -17.51 8.21 8.39
CA ASN A 102 -18.74 7.46 8.53
C ASN A 102 -19.03 6.61 7.28
N ASN A 103 -18.90 7.19 6.08
CA ASN A 103 -19.02 6.45 4.83
C ASN A 103 -17.99 5.32 4.71
N TRP A 104 -16.77 5.57 5.19
CA TRP A 104 -15.73 4.55 5.21
C TRP A 104 -16.09 3.41 6.15
N LEU A 105 -16.56 3.70 7.38
CA LEU A 105 -16.98 2.69 8.36
C LEU A 105 -18.13 1.83 7.85
N GLN A 106 -19.13 2.43 7.20
CA GLN A 106 -20.29 1.71 6.66
C GLN A 106 -19.90 0.69 5.57
N LYS A 107 -18.87 0.98 4.79
CA LYS A 107 -18.38 0.09 3.71
C LYS A 107 -17.49 -1.05 4.21
N GLN A 108 -16.99 -1.00 5.46
CA GLN A 108 -16.04 -2.00 5.93
C GLN A 108 -16.64 -3.41 6.10
N PRO A 109 -17.85 -3.62 6.67
CA PRO A 109 -18.39 -4.97 6.83
C PRO A 109 -18.49 -5.73 5.51
N ASP A 110 -19.00 -5.09 4.46
CA ASP A 110 -19.14 -5.73 3.14
C ASP A 110 -17.82 -6.06 2.49
N ARG A 111 -16.80 -5.23 2.74
CA ARG A 111 -15.45 -5.43 2.24
C ARG A 111 -14.79 -6.69 2.79
N TYR A 112 -15.04 -7.03 4.05
CA TYR A 112 -14.42 -8.19 4.70
C TYR A 112 -15.21 -9.49 4.56
N LYS A 113 -16.51 -9.45 4.19
CA LYS A 113 -17.32 -10.64 3.93
C LYS A 113 -16.75 -11.52 2.82
N ASN A 114 -16.18 -10.92 1.78
CA ASN A 114 -15.70 -11.59 0.57
C ASN A 114 -14.18 -11.62 0.46
N LEU A 115 -13.47 -11.38 1.57
CA LEU A 115 -12.02 -11.35 1.57
C LEU A 115 -11.47 -12.76 1.76
N ASP A 116 -11.11 -13.41 0.67
CA ASP A 116 -10.38 -14.68 0.69
C ASP A 116 -8.90 -14.40 1.00
N LEU A 117 -8.47 -14.77 2.21
CA LEU A 117 -7.09 -14.57 2.67
C LEU A 117 -6.17 -15.72 2.23
N GLU A 118 -6.73 -16.88 1.89
CA GLU A 118 -5.96 -18.06 1.47
C GLU A 118 -5.56 -17.95 -0.01
N ASN A 119 -6.43 -17.39 -0.83
CA ASN A 119 -6.23 -17.25 -2.27
C ASN A 119 -5.92 -15.80 -2.71
N VAL A 120 -5.01 -15.13 -2.01
CA VAL A 120 -4.56 -13.80 -2.44
C VAL A 120 -3.80 -13.92 -3.76
N PRO A 121 -4.37 -13.47 -4.89
CA PRO A 121 -3.74 -13.64 -6.19
C PRO A 121 -2.42 -12.88 -6.22
N ASN A 122 -1.37 -13.57 -6.66
CA ASN A 122 -0.08 -12.92 -6.87
C ASN A 122 -0.19 -11.99 -8.11
N PRO A 123 -0.05 -10.65 -7.94
CA PRO A 123 -0.19 -9.70 -9.05
C PRO A 123 0.84 -9.89 -10.17
N PHE A 124 1.91 -10.67 -9.90
CA PHE A 124 2.97 -10.98 -10.86
C PHE A 124 2.80 -12.37 -11.50
N GLU A 125 1.72 -13.11 -11.19
CA GLU A 125 1.46 -14.43 -11.76
C GLU A 125 0.94 -14.33 -13.19
N GLY A 126 1.19 -15.38 -14.01
CA GLY A 126 0.81 -15.38 -15.42
C GLY A 126 1.44 -14.21 -16.18
N TYR A 127 0.62 -13.43 -16.88
CA TYR A 127 1.01 -12.18 -17.55
C TYR A 127 0.93 -10.93 -16.66
N GLY A 128 0.54 -11.08 -15.39
CA GLY A 128 0.42 -9.97 -14.44
C GLY A 128 1.73 -9.20 -14.25
N TRP A 129 2.88 -9.90 -14.35
CA TRP A 129 4.19 -9.25 -14.27
C TRP A 129 4.43 -8.21 -15.38
N VAL A 130 3.92 -8.44 -16.60
CA VAL A 130 4.02 -7.48 -17.72
C VAL A 130 3.23 -6.22 -17.37
N ARG A 131 1.97 -6.39 -16.91
CA ARG A 131 1.12 -5.25 -16.55
C ARG A 131 1.70 -4.43 -15.41
N GLN A 132 2.17 -5.09 -14.36
CA GLN A 132 2.79 -4.41 -13.21
C GLN A 132 4.12 -3.76 -13.59
N GLY A 133 4.91 -4.42 -14.42
CA GLY A 133 6.16 -3.90 -14.94
C GLY A 133 5.96 -2.65 -15.80
N LEU A 134 5.02 -2.70 -16.73
CA LEU A 134 4.68 -1.53 -17.59
C LEU A 134 4.12 -0.37 -16.76
N PHE A 135 3.26 -0.66 -15.77
CA PHE A 135 2.76 0.38 -14.87
C PHE A 135 3.91 1.06 -14.10
N TRP A 136 4.83 0.26 -13.57
CA TRP A 136 6.01 0.79 -12.85
C TRP A 136 6.94 1.56 -13.79
N GLY A 137 7.17 1.04 -15.00
CA GLY A 137 7.96 1.72 -16.03
C GLY A 137 7.36 3.07 -16.44
N LEU A 138 6.03 3.13 -16.62
CA LEU A 138 5.31 4.38 -16.90
C LEU A 138 5.46 5.38 -15.74
N PHE A 139 5.30 4.91 -14.50
CA PHE A 139 5.50 5.75 -13.31
C PHE A 139 6.91 6.35 -13.28
N MET A 140 7.93 5.53 -13.48
CA MET A 140 9.32 5.99 -13.50
C MET A 140 9.60 6.92 -14.69
N TYR A 141 9.03 6.66 -15.85
CA TYR A 141 9.12 7.53 -17.01
C TYR A 141 8.57 8.93 -16.71
N VAL A 142 7.36 9.01 -16.21
CA VAL A 142 6.72 10.30 -15.85
C VAL A 142 7.57 11.03 -14.80
N PHE A 143 8.02 10.32 -13.78
CA PHE A 143 8.75 10.91 -12.67
C PHE A 143 10.12 11.41 -13.10
N THR A 144 10.92 10.59 -13.79
CA THR A 144 12.32 10.93 -14.15
C THR A 144 12.45 11.76 -15.41
N THR A 145 11.55 11.57 -16.38
CA THR A 145 11.68 12.22 -17.69
C THR A 145 10.88 13.53 -17.77
N LEU A 146 9.78 13.63 -17.01
CA LEU A 146 8.93 14.81 -17.03
C LEU A 146 9.03 15.64 -15.74
N MET A 147 8.86 15.00 -14.56
CA MET A 147 8.79 15.75 -13.30
C MET A 147 10.14 16.26 -12.82
N PHE A 148 11.19 15.44 -12.83
CA PHE A 148 12.51 15.87 -12.38
C PHE A 148 13.05 17.08 -13.13
N PRO A 149 13.06 17.11 -14.48
CA PRO A 149 13.52 18.28 -15.21
C PRO A 149 12.72 19.55 -14.89
N LEU A 150 11.40 19.42 -14.65
CA LEU A 150 10.57 20.58 -14.26
C LEU A 150 10.91 21.10 -12.86
N ILE A 151 11.24 20.22 -11.92
CA ILE A 151 11.65 20.60 -10.55
C ILE A 151 13.02 21.29 -10.58
N ASP A 152 13.95 20.79 -11.40
CA ASP A 152 15.30 21.33 -11.53
C ASP A 152 15.37 22.58 -12.43
N GLY A 153 14.23 23.02 -12.99
CA GLY A 153 14.15 24.16 -13.89
C GLY A 153 14.74 23.90 -15.29
N GLU A 154 14.99 22.62 -15.62
CA GLU A 154 15.43 22.22 -16.94
C GLU A 154 14.25 22.12 -17.92
N GLY A 155 14.46 22.52 -19.18
CA GLY A 155 13.48 22.34 -20.24
C GLY A 155 13.32 20.88 -20.63
N ILE A 156 12.05 20.44 -20.85
CA ILE A 156 11.76 19.11 -21.38
C ILE A 156 12.16 19.09 -22.87
N THR A 157 13.13 18.26 -23.23
CA THR A 157 13.60 18.11 -24.62
C THR A 157 12.93 16.90 -25.26
N LEU A 158 12.43 17.06 -26.47
CA LEU A 158 11.77 15.98 -27.25
C LEU A 158 12.67 14.72 -27.34
N ARG A 159 13.99 14.92 -27.51
CA ARG A 159 14.94 13.83 -27.56
C ARG A 159 14.99 13.01 -26.26
N LYS A 160 15.05 13.68 -25.07
CA LYS A 160 15.03 12.99 -23.75
C LYS A 160 13.72 12.22 -23.58
N THR A 161 12.60 12.82 -23.99
CA THR A 161 11.27 12.22 -23.91
C THR A 161 11.16 10.97 -24.77
N LEU A 162 11.58 11.03 -26.04
CA LEU A 162 11.50 9.88 -26.95
C LEU A 162 12.44 8.72 -26.53
N ILE A 163 13.65 9.03 -26.08
CA ILE A 163 14.60 8.02 -25.58
C ILE A 163 14.11 7.41 -24.26
N GLY A 164 13.45 8.17 -23.40
CA GLY A 164 12.91 7.69 -22.13
C GLY A 164 11.87 6.58 -22.28
N ILE A 165 11.05 6.62 -23.34
CA ILE A 165 10.00 5.60 -23.58
C ILE A 165 10.57 4.17 -23.63
N PRO A 166 11.49 3.82 -24.55
CA PRO A 166 12.02 2.46 -24.61
C PRO A 166 12.81 2.08 -23.36
N ILE A 167 13.57 3.01 -22.77
CA ILE A 167 14.36 2.74 -21.57
C ILE A 167 13.46 2.32 -20.42
N TRP A 168 12.41 3.08 -20.12
CA TRP A 168 11.51 2.80 -19.00
C TRP A 168 10.54 1.65 -19.30
N THR A 169 10.22 1.38 -20.57
CA THR A 169 9.47 0.19 -20.96
C THR A 169 10.29 -1.08 -20.67
N ILE A 170 11.55 -1.12 -21.10
CA ILE A 170 12.45 -2.26 -20.87
C ILE A 170 12.72 -2.38 -19.36
N GLY A 171 13.07 -1.29 -18.68
CA GLY A 171 13.31 -1.27 -17.23
C GLY A 171 12.09 -1.76 -16.44
N GLY A 172 10.90 -1.35 -16.83
CA GLY A 172 9.65 -1.82 -16.26
C GLY A 172 9.42 -3.32 -16.44
N LEU A 173 9.66 -3.85 -17.65
CA LEU A 173 9.54 -5.28 -17.91
C LEU A 173 10.56 -6.11 -17.12
N VAL A 174 11.82 -5.64 -17.03
CA VAL A 174 12.85 -6.28 -16.21
C VAL A 174 12.44 -6.29 -14.74
N PHE A 175 11.95 -5.18 -14.21
CA PHE A 175 11.43 -5.09 -12.84
C PHE A 175 10.29 -6.09 -12.63
N GLY A 176 9.28 -6.08 -13.50
CA GLY A 176 8.12 -6.98 -13.39
C GLY A 176 8.52 -8.46 -13.41
N TYR A 177 9.45 -8.83 -14.30
CA TYR A 177 9.98 -10.20 -14.39
C TYR A 177 10.77 -10.60 -13.14
N THR A 178 11.62 -9.73 -12.64
CA THR A 178 12.37 -9.94 -11.39
C THR A 178 11.42 -10.19 -10.22
N MET A 179 10.36 -9.39 -10.10
CA MET A 179 9.34 -9.54 -9.06
C MET A 179 8.54 -10.85 -9.21
N LYS A 180 8.30 -11.32 -10.45
CA LYS A 180 7.70 -12.63 -10.70
C LYS A 180 8.57 -13.76 -10.15
N ILE A 181 9.89 -13.72 -10.40
CA ILE A 181 10.83 -14.74 -9.90
C ILE A 181 10.88 -14.75 -8.37
N ILE A 182 11.01 -13.58 -7.75
CA ILE A 182 11.09 -13.44 -6.29
C ILE A 182 9.82 -13.95 -5.63
N ASN A 183 8.66 -13.56 -6.14
CA ASN A 183 7.37 -13.99 -5.58
C ASN A 183 7.03 -15.45 -5.90
N GLY A 184 7.54 -16.00 -7.02
CA GLY A 184 7.36 -17.41 -7.38
C GLY A 184 8.15 -18.37 -6.51
N LYS A 185 9.33 -17.96 -6.03
CA LYS A 185 10.15 -18.78 -5.09
C LYS A 185 9.53 -18.91 -3.70
N ASN A 186 8.59 -18.06 -3.36
CA ASN A 186 7.95 -18.02 -2.04
C ASN A 186 6.64 -18.84 -1.97
N LYS A 187 6.29 -19.59 -3.01
CA LYS A 187 5.18 -20.57 -2.91
C LYS A 187 5.67 -21.78 -2.11
N PRO A 188 4.97 -22.19 -1.04
CA PRO A 188 5.25 -23.45 -0.39
C PRO A 188 5.14 -24.55 -1.46
N LYS A 189 6.13 -25.45 -1.52
CA LYS A 189 6.02 -26.67 -2.32
C LYS A 189 4.94 -27.51 -1.65
N THR A 190 3.78 -27.59 -2.25
CA THR A 190 2.74 -28.58 -1.92
C THR A 190 3.22 -29.95 -2.28
#